data_30e991eee6faa1c3142c321e112df422
#
_entry.id   30e991eee6faa1c3142c321e112df422
#
_cell.length_a   1.000
_cell.length_b   1.000
_cell.length_c   1.000
_cell.angle_alpha   90.00
_cell.angle_beta   90.00
_cell.angle_gamma   90.00
#
_symmetry.space_group_name_H-M   'P 1'
#
loop_
_entity.id
_entity.type
_entity.pdbx_description
1 polymer ?
#
loop_
_entity_poly.entity_id
_entity_poly.type
_entity_poly.pdbx_seq_one_letter_code
_entity_poly.pdbx_strand_id
1 'polypeptide(L)'
;LIKERKVNIVVATQVIEAGVDIDMDIGFKDISVIDSEEQFIGRINRSCGNEGCAYFFNYDNEKVVYRDDVRTDYSIKAEKEQKILASKGFIEYFDEILKSLYMVACGGDFNKNSSSFEEETGKLMFKTIKKRMKLIDSDNYQIVLNYNYTYDDNIYVGAEIWEEYKKLLKNENGMDYGELKTKLSIVREKLDM
;
A
#
# COMPACT_ATOMS: atom_id res chain seq x y z
N LEU A 1 -2.04 -10.47 -20.41
CA LEU A 1 -3.48 -10.76 -20.53
C LEU A 1 -4.11 -10.16 -21.79
N ILE A 2 -3.52 -9.17 -22.43
CA ILE A 2 -4.07 -8.48 -23.62
C ILE A 2 -3.16 -8.74 -24.80
N LYS A 3 -3.24 -9.92 -25.43
CA LYS A 3 -2.38 -10.32 -26.55
C LYS A 3 -2.97 -10.12 -27.95
N GLU A 4 -4.23 -9.83 -28.07
CA GLU A 4 -4.87 -9.56 -29.37
C GLU A 4 -5.45 -8.14 -29.35
N ARG A 5 -5.13 -7.35 -30.39
CA ARG A 5 -5.63 -5.98 -30.57
C ARG A 5 -7.13 -5.96 -30.88
N LYS A 6 -7.95 -6.31 -29.90
CA LYS A 6 -9.35 -5.96 -29.84
C LYS A 6 -9.52 -4.76 -28.93
N VAL A 7 -10.54 -3.98 -29.10
CA VAL A 7 -10.89 -2.89 -28.16
C VAL A 7 -11.13 -3.54 -26.80
N ASN A 8 -10.27 -3.24 -25.84
CA ASN A 8 -10.40 -3.72 -24.48
C ASN A 8 -10.76 -2.53 -23.59
N ILE A 9 -11.79 -2.67 -22.79
CA ILE A 9 -12.19 -1.67 -21.79
C ILE A 9 -11.95 -2.26 -20.42
N VAL A 10 -11.16 -1.55 -19.62
CA VAL A 10 -10.89 -1.90 -18.22
C VAL A 10 -11.52 -0.84 -17.34
N VAL A 11 -12.39 -1.26 -16.44
CA VAL A 11 -12.95 -0.41 -15.38
C VAL A 11 -12.39 -0.91 -14.05
N ALA A 12 -11.72 -0.06 -13.33
CA ALA A 12 -11.05 -0.44 -12.09
C ALA A 12 -11.01 0.73 -11.10
N THR A 13 -10.74 0.40 -9.86
CA THR A 13 -10.40 1.34 -8.80
C THR A 13 -8.88 1.54 -8.74
N GLN A 14 -8.34 2.10 -7.64
CA GLN A 14 -6.90 2.27 -7.41
C GLN A 14 -6.10 0.95 -7.47
N VAL A 15 -6.75 -0.19 -7.50
CA VAL A 15 -6.11 -1.52 -7.62
C VAL A 15 -5.16 -1.62 -8.81
N ILE A 16 -5.41 -0.87 -9.89
CA ILE A 16 -4.54 -0.89 -11.08
C ILE A 16 -3.27 -0.04 -10.94
N GLU A 17 -3.21 0.82 -9.96
CA GLU A 17 -2.09 1.76 -9.77
C GLU A 17 -0.80 1.03 -9.36
N ALA A 18 -0.92 -0.06 -8.60
CA ALA A 18 0.22 -0.86 -8.16
C ALA A 18 0.00 -2.36 -8.39
N GLY A 19 1.07 -3.09 -8.70
CA GLY A 19 1.05 -4.56 -8.80
C GLY A 19 0.37 -5.15 -10.04
N VAL A 20 -0.18 -4.32 -10.93
CA VAL A 20 -0.85 -4.78 -12.15
C VAL A 20 -0.06 -4.37 -13.37
N ASP A 21 0.21 -5.32 -14.26
CA ASP A 21 0.91 -5.07 -15.53
C ASP A 21 -0.10 -4.82 -16.66
N ILE A 22 -0.44 -3.56 -16.85
CA ILE A 22 -1.38 -3.08 -17.87
C ILE A 22 -0.67 -2.02 -18.71
N ASP A 23 -0.92 -2.06 -20.02
CA ASP A 23 -0.49 -1.06 -20.98
C ASP A 23 -1.70 -0.67 -21.84
N MET A 24 -2.18 0.56 -21.67
CA MET A 24 -3.38 1.08 -22.31
C MET A 24 -3.03 2.27 -23.21
N ASP A 25 -3.77 2.45 -24.30
CA ASP A 25 -3.57 3.58 -25.23
C ASP A 25 -4.23 4.86 -24.68
N ILE A 26 -5.38 4.72 -24.02
CA ILE A 26 -6.18 5.83 -23.50
C ILE A 26 -6.67 5.49 -22.10
N GLY A 27 -6.60 6.45 -21.21
CA GLY A 27 -7.14 6.33 -19.86
C GLY A 27 -7.97 7.53 -19.43
N PHE A 28 -8.98 7.26 -18.62
CA PHE A 28 -9.82 8.26 -17.97
C PHE A 28 -9.77 8.04 -16.47
N LYS A 29 -9.49 9.09 -15.71
CA LYS A 29 -9.37 9.01 -14.25
C LYS A 29 -10.01 10.20 -13.58
N ASP A 30 -10.77 9.95 -12.52
CA ASP A 30 -11.22 10.99 -11.62
C ASP A 30 -10.03 11.55 -10.82
N ILE A 31 -10.00 12.87 -10.67
CA ILE A 31 -8.90 13.57 -10.00
C ILE A 31 -8.82 13.13 -8.53
N SER A 32 -7.61 12.82 -8.09
CA SER A 32 -7.33 12.39 -6.73
C SER A 32 -6.05 13.04 -6.18
N VAL A 33 -5.10 12.28 -5.66
CA VAL A 33 -3.80 12.76 -5.21
C VAL A 33 -2.75 12.61 -6.29
N ILE A 34 -1.76 13.49 -6.36
CA ILE A 34 -0.76 13.55 -7.45
C ILE A 34 -0.01 12.22 -7.64
N ASP A 35 0.30 11.51 -6.56
CA ASP A 35 0.98 10.22 -6.63
C ASP A 35 0.15 9.18 -7.38
N SER A 36 -1.16 9.17 -7.14
CA SER A 36 -2.13 8.31 -7.83
C SER A 36 -2.25 8.68 -9.30
N GLU A 37 -2.22 9.98 -9.63
CA GLU A 37 -2.20 10.45 -11.02
C GLU A 37 -0.96 9.99 -11.76
N GLU A 38 0.21 10.09 -11.14
CA GLU A 38 1.46 9.63 -11.71
C GLU A 38 1.47 8.12 -11.95
N GLN A 39 0.99 7.33 -10.99
CA GLN A 39 0.89 5.89 -11.13
C GLN A 39 -0.07 5.49 -12.24
N PHE A 40 -1.18 6.22 -12.39
CA PHE A 40 -2.13 6.01 -13.48
C PHE A 40 -1.52 6.34 -14.85
N ILE A 41 -0.85 7.49 -15.00
CA ILE A 41 -0.14 7.87 -16.22
C ILE A 41 0.87 6.78 -16.60
N GLY A 42 1.56 6.20 -15.63
CA GLY A 42 2.50 5.08 -15.83
C GLY A 42 1.85 3.79 -16.35
N ARG A 43 0.52 3.72 -16.50
CA ARG A 43 -0.22 2.61 -17.15
C ARG A 43 -0.66 2.94 -18.57
N ILE A 44 -0.48 4.18 -18.99
CA ILE A 44 -0.83 4.65 -20.32
C ILE A 44 0.43 4.67 -21.19
N ASN A 45 0.39 3.93 -22.31
CA ASN A 45 1.53 3.76 -23.19
C ASN A 45 2.85 3.34 -22.46
N ARG A 46 2.70 2.42 -21.52
CA ARG A 46 3.80 1.96 -20.66
C ARG A 46 4.99 1.41 -21.45
N SER A 47 4.71 0.74 -22.56
CA SER A 47 5.71 0.18 -23.44
C SER A 47 6.36 1.21 -24.38
N CYS A 48 5.95 2.47 -24.35
CA CYS A 48 6.41 3.55 -25.23
C CYS A 48 6.34 3.19 -26.73
N GLY A 49 5.37 2.35 -27.11
CA GLY A 49 5.21 1.87 -28.48
C GLY A 49 4.43 2.81 -29.40
N ASN A 50 3.56 3.63 -28.85
CA ASN A 50 2.67 4.56 -29.55
C ASN A 50 2.53 5.87 -28.76
N GLU A 51 1.59 6.72 -29.16
CA GLU A 51 1.15 7.85 -28.35
C GLU A 51 0.03 7.37 -27.42
N GLY A 52 0.05 7.81 -26.16
CA GLY A 52 -0.98 7.53 -25.18
C GLY A 52 -1.62 8.81 -24.64
N CYS A 53 -2.88 8.77 -24.28
CA CYS A 53 -3.59 9.92 -23.72
C CYS A 53 -4.23 9.57 -22.37
N ALA A 54 -3.91 10.37 -21.35
CA ALA A 54 -4.57 10.33 -20.04
C ALA A 54 -5.47 11.54 -19.87
N TYR A 55 -6.75 11.30 -19.60
CA TYR A 55 -7.75 12.34 -19.36
C TYR A 55 -8.15 12.33 -17.89
N PHE A 56 -8.07 13.50 -17.27
CA PHE A 56 -8.50 13.70 -15.89
C PHE A 56 -9.81 14.50 -15.85
N PHE A 57 -10.74 14.04 -15.04
CA PHE A 57 -12.01 14.73 -14.82
C PHE A 57 -12.27 14.89 -13.33
N ASN A 58 -13.14 15.81 -12.96
CA ASN A 58 -13.48 16.09 -11.57
C ASN A 58 -14.95 15.76 -11.35
N TYR A 59 -15.24 14.56 -10.88
CA TYR A 59 -16.60 14.08 -10.63
C TYR A 59 -16.85 13.95 -9.13
N ASP A 60 -16.05 13.12 -8.45
CA ASP A 60 -16.17 12.89 -7.00
C ASP A 60 -15.19 13.76 -6.20
N ASN A 61 -15.43 13.82 -4.90
CA ASN A 61 -14.49 14.46 -3.98
C ASN A 61 -13.43 13.43 -3.55
N GLU A 62 -12.16 13.73 -3.76
CA GLU A 62 -11.02 12.90 -3.38
C GLU A 62 -11.02 12.51 -1.90
N LYS A 63 -11.62 13.31 -1.02
CA LYS A 63 -11.77 13.02 0.41
C LYS A 63 -12.71 11.85 0.70
N VAL A 64 -13.53 11.42 -0.25
CA VAL A 64 -14.35 10.20 -0.12
C VAL A 64 -13.44 8.97 0.00
N VAL A 65 -12.37 8.93 -0.78
CA VAL A 65 -11.41 7.82 -0.81
C VAL A 65 -10.27 8.04 0.19
N TYR A 66 -9.68 9.22 0.17
CA TYR A 66 -8.46 9.54 0.93
C TYR A 66 -8.73 10.18 2.30
N ARG A 67 -9.99 10.47 2.62
CA ARG A 67 -10.46 11.01 3.92
C ARG A 67 -9.61 12.19 4.41
N ASP A 68 -8.87 11.96 5.52
CA ASP A 68 -8.06 12.97 6.19
C ASP A 68 -6.62 13.05 5.66
N ASP A 69 -6.36 12.52 4.46
CA ASP A 69 -5.03 12.59 3.86
C ASP A 69 -4.72 14.01 3.40
N VAL A 70 -3.68 14.59 3.96
CA VAL A 70 -3.25 15.97 3.66
C VAL A 70 -2.93 16.20 2.19
N ARG A 71 -2.58 15.15 1.43
CA ARG A 71 -2.28 15.23 0.00
C ARG A 71 -3.49 15.63 -0.84
N THR A 72 -4.70 15.46 -0.31
CA THR A 72 -5.93 15.91 -0.99
C THR A 72 -6.01 17.42 -1.15
N ASP A 73 -5.29 18.18 -0.34
CA ASP A 73 -5.23 19.64 -0.46
C ASP A 73 -4.26 20.10 -1.58
N TYR A 74 -3.49 19.16 -2.18
CA TYR A 74 -2.50 19.37 -3.24
C TYR A 74 -2.89 18.59 -4.51
N SER A 75 -4.04 18.90 -5.07
CA SER A 75 -4.62 18.18 -6.20
C SER A 75 -4.36 18.92 -7.52
N ILE A 76 -4.28 18.19 -8.65
CA ILE A 76 -4.13 18.77 -10.00
C ILE A 76 -5.32 19.64 -10.43
N LYS A 77 -6.28 19.90 -9.57
CA LYS A 77 -7.30 20.94 -9.76
C LYS A 77 -6.68 22.35 -9.83
N ALA A 78 -5.52 22.54 -9.20
CA ALA A 78 -4.78 23.79 -9.26
C ALA A 78 -3.62 23.73 -10.27
N GLU A 79 -3.34 24.87 -10.93
CA GLU A 79 -2.33 24.97 -11.99
C GLU A 79 -0.91 24.63 -11.50
N LYS A 80 -0.60 24.94 -10.24
CA LYS A 80 0.69 24.62 -9.62
C LYS A 80 0.93 23.12 -9.62
N GLU A 81 -0.05 22.35 -9.17
CA GLU A 81 0.00 20.91 -9.05
C GLU A 81 0.02 20.23 -10.43
N GLN A 82 -0.65 20.80 -11.42
CA GLN A 82 -0.53 20.35 -12.81
C GLN A 82 0.90 20.49 -13.33
N LYS A 83 1.56 21.62 -13.02
CA LYS A 83 2.96 21.84 -13.40
C LYS A 83 3.90 20.86 -12.70
N ILE A 84 3.67 20.57 -11.43
CA ILE A 84 4.43 19.58 -10.66
C ILE A 84 4.32 18.20 -11.32
N LEU A 85 3.11 17.76 -11.65
CA LEU A 85 2.88 16.48 -12.32
C LEU A 85 3.57 16.43 -13.69
N ALA A 86 3.44 17.48 -14.49
CA ALA A 86 4.03 17.56 -15.83
C ALA A 86 5.56 17.60 -15.82
N SER A 87 6.17 18.31 -14.86
CA SER A 87 7.63 18.44 -14.72
C SER A 87 8.26 17.34 -13.91
N LYS A 88 7.45 16.47 -13.28
CA LYS A 88 7.90 15.46 -12.30
C LYS A 88 8.59 16.07 -11.08
N GLY A 89 8.18 17.26 -10.68
CA GLY A 89 8.71 18.03 -9.55
C GLY A 89 8.29 17.49 -8.18
N PHE A 90 8.42 16.17 -7.98
CA PHE A 90 7.93 15.49 -6.77
C PHE A 90 8.72 15.81 -5.51
N ILE A 91 9.97 16.26 -5.63
CA ILE A 91 10.78 16.64 -4.46
C ILE A 91 10.14 17.83 -3.76
N GLU A 92 9.82 18.89 -4.50
CA GLU A 92 9.18 20.09 -3.98
C GLU A 92 7.79 19.78 -3.42
N TYR A 93 7.04 18.93 -4.11
CA TYR A 93 5.72 18.48 -3.69
C TYR A 93 5.77 17.77 -2.34
N PHE A 94 6.61 16.76 -2.19
CA PHE A 94 6.72 16.04 -0.93
C PHE A 94 7.32 16.89 0.20
N ASP A 95 8.20 17.82 -0.11
CA ASP A 95 8.75 18.75 0.88
C ASP A 95 7.65 19.66 1.46
N GLU A 96 6.73 20.15 0.64
CA GLU A 96 5.58 20.93 1.11
C GLU A 96 4.63 20.10 1.98
N ILE A 97 4.31 18.86 1.57
CA ILE A 97 3.48 17.95 2.35
C ILE A 97 4.13 17.64 3.70
N LEU A 98 5.43 17.33 3.71
CA LEU A 98 6.16 17.05 4.94
C LEU A 98 6.18 18.26 5.88
N LYS A 99 6.34 19.47 5.35
CA LYS A 99 6.23 20.70 6.13
C LYS A 99 4.84 20.89 6.73
N SER A 100 3.79 20.62 5.94
CA SER A 100 2.41 20.70 6.42
C SER A 100 2.14 19.69 7.54
N LEU A 101 2.49 18.42 7.32
CA LEU A 101 2.37 17.36 8.33
C LEU A 101 3.16 17.69 9.61
N TYR A 102 4.35 18.24 9.44
CA TYR A 102 5.19 18.63 10.54
C TYR A 102 4.56 19.76 11.37
N MET A 103 4.02 20.78 10.73
CA MET A 103 3.30 21.85 11.42
C MET A 103 2.10 21.34 12.22
N VAL A 104 1.35 20.39 11.67
CA VAL A 104 0.21 19.77 12.34
C VAL A 104 0.66 18.89 13.49
N ALA A 105 1.63 18.00 13.27
CA ALA A 105 2.05 16.99 14.25
C ALA A 105 2.82 17.56 15.43
N CYS A 106 3.68 18.57 15.19
CA CYS A 106 4.63 19.09 16.17
C CYS A 106 4.35 20.53 16.57
N GLY A 107 3.32 21.17 16.01
CA GLY A 107 3.08 22.61 16.19
C GLY A 107 4.26 23.47 15.72
N GLY A 108 5.04 22.98 14.73
CA GLY A 108 6.22 23.65 14.21
C GLY A 108 7.51 23.52 15.05
N ASP A 109 7.48 22.80 16.16
CA ASP A 109 8.66 22.61 17.02
C ASP A 109 9.34 21.24 16.79
N PHE A 110 10.39 21.25 15.99
CA PHE A 110 11.20 20.06 15.68
C PHE A 110 11.84 19.43 16.93
N ASN A 111 12.31 20.25 17.85
CA ASN A 111 13.00 19.76 19.04
C ASN A 111 12.09 18.97 19.96
N LYS A 112 10.79 19.26 19.96
CA LYS A 112 9.81 18.57 20.78
C LYS A 112 9.67 17.09 20.43
N ASN A 113 9.75 16.72 19.16
CA ASN A 113 9.71 15.32 18.73
C ASN A 113 11.01 14.57 19.07
N SER A 114 12.15 15.21 18.85
CA SER A 114 13.47 14.64 19.16
C SER A 114 13.63 14.39 20.66
N SER A 115 13.37 15.40 21.48
CA SER A 115 13.45 15.28 22.94
C SER A 115 12.49 14.25 23.52
N SER A 116 11.28 14.16 22.96
CA SER A 116 10.31 13.14 23.36
C SER A 116 10.79 11.71 23.00
N PHE A 117 11.42 11.54 21.84
CA PHE A 117 11.99 10.26 21.43
C PHE A 117 13.17 9.83 22.31
N GLU A 118 14.06 10.77 22.63
CA GLU A 118 15.20 10.54 23.54
C GLU A 118 14.72 10.17 24.94
N GLU A 119 13.71 10.85 25.46
CA GLU A 119 13.11 10.55 26.76
C GLU A 119 12.47 9.17 26.79
N GLU A 120 11.69 8.82 25.75
CA GLU A 120 11.04 7.51 25.64
C GLU A 120 12.07 6.38 25.49
N THR A 121 13.16 6.62 24.76
CA THR A 121 14.28 5.68 24.62
C THR A 121 15.00 5.49 25.96
N GLY A 122 15.30 6.57 26.67
CA GLY A 122 15.91 6.51 27.99
C GLY A 122 15.08 5.76 29.03
N LYS A 123 13.75 5.82 28.90
CA LYS A 123 12.80 5.08 29.75
C LYS A 123 12.45 3.67 29.23
N LEU A 124 13.11 3.21 28.17
CA LEU A 124 12.87 1.91 27.50
C LEU A 124 11.39 1.68 27.07
N MET A 125 10.69 2.78 26.70
CA MET A 125 9.29 2.75 26.31
C MET A 125 9.12 2.30 24.85
N PHE A 126 9.71 1.18 24.46
CA PHE A 126 9.76 0.71 23.08
C PHE A 126 8.37 0.46 22.45
N LYS A 127 7.38 0.10 23.26
CA LYS A 127 6.00 -0.07 22.77
C LYS A 127 5.39 1.24 22.30
N THR A 128 5.65 2.34 23.02
CA THR A 128 5.20 3.69 22.65
C THR A 128 5.92 4.17 21.40
N ILE A 129 7.24 4.00 21.36
CA ILE A 129 8.08 4.32 20.18
C ILE A 129 7.57 3.58 18.94
N LYS A 130 7.37 2.26 19.05
CA LYS A 130 6.85 1.43 17.95
C LYS A 130 5.49 1.95 17.44
N LYS A 131 4.59 2.33 18.34
CA LYS A 131 3.27 2.87 17.96
C LYS A 131 3.40 4.22 17.23
N ARG A 132 4.28 5.11 17.68
CA ARG A 132 4.52 6.42 17.03
C ARG A 132 5.25 6.32 15.69
N MET A 133 6.12 5.33 15.53
CA MET A 133 6.86 5.08 14.28
C MET A 133 6.07 4.23 13.27
N LYS A 134 4.82 3.88 13.55
CA LYS A 134 3.98 3.14 12.63
C LYS A 134 3.59 4.03 11.47
N LEU A 135 4.13 3.75 10.26
CA LEU A 135 3.88 4.55 9.05
C LEU A 135 2.47 4.33 8.50
N ILE A 136 1.95 3.12 8.65
CA ILE A 136 0.61 2.76 8.19
C ILE A 136 -0.19 2.32 9.41
N ASP A 137 -1.16 3.12 9.82
CA ASP A 137 -2.06 2.78 10.93
C ASP A 137 -3.26 1.98 10.43
N SER A 138 -2.97 0.80 9.91
CA SER A 138 -3.99 -0.16 9.50
C SER A 138 -3.80 -1.48 10.23
N ASP A 139 -4.88 -2.04 10.74
CA ASP A 139 -4.91 -3.41 11.18
C ASP A 139 -5.04 -4.29 9.95
N ASN A 140 -3.94 -4.93 9.57
CA ASN A 140 -3.96 -5.89 8.48
C ASN A 140 -4.46 -7.23 9.00
N TYR A 141 -5.50 -7.75 8.38
CA TYR A 141 -5.97 -9.11 8.60
C TYR A 141 -5.36 -10.02 7.55
N GLN A 142 -4.75 -11.10 8.00
CA GLN A 142 -4.36 -12.18 7.10
C GLN A 142 -5.59 -13.03 6.80
N ILE A 143 -5.91 -13.16 5.53
CA ILE A 143 -7.00 -14.01 5.06
C ILE A 143 -6.37 -15.29 4.53
N VAL A 144 -6.70 -16.42 5.15
CA VAL A 144 -6.31 -17.73 4.66
C VAL A 144 -7.36 -18.22 3.69
N LEU A 145 -6.96 -18.44 2.44
CA LEU A 145 -7.82 -19.01 1.42
C LEU A 145 -7.82 -20.54 1.57
N ASN A 146 -8.98 -21.13 1.81
CA ASN A 146 -9.12 -22.57 1.89
C ASN A 146 -9.23 -23.16 0.49
N TYR A 147 -8.08 -23.31 -0.19
CA TYR A 147 -8.02 -23.99 -1.48
C TYR A 147 -6.88 -25.03 -1.48
N ASN A 148 -7.01 -26.02 -2.37
CA ASN A 148 -5.98 -27.03 -2.55
C ASN A 148 -5.04 -26.60 -3.66
N TYR A 149 -3.75 -26.80 -3.47
CA TYR A 149 -2.73 -26.47 -4.46
C TYR A 149 -1.70 -27.59 -4.59
N THR A 150 -0.99 -27.62 -5.71
CA THR A 150 0.10 -28.56 -5.96
C THR A 150 1.42 -27.77 -6.06
N TYR A 151 2.41 -28.19 -5.30
CA TYR A 151 3.74 -27.60 -5.34
C TYR A 151 4.78 -28.73 -5.24
N ASP A 152 5.76 -28.76 -6.13
CA ASP A 152 6.83 -29.76 -6.19
C ASP A 152 6.29 -31.20 -6.11
N ASP A 153 5.31 -31.52 -6.97
CA ASP A 153 4.59 -32.79 -7.07
C ASP A 153 3.79 -33.22 -5.81
N ASN A 154 3.74 -32.38 -4.79
CA ASN A 154 2.96 -32.61 -3.58
C ASN A 154 1.62 -31.88 -3.64
N ILE A 155 0.56 -32.55 -3.21
CA ILE A 155 -0.78 -31.95 -3.08
C ILE A 155 -0.94 -31.44 -1.65
N TYR A 156 -1.25 -30.17 -1.51
CA TYR A 156 -1.55 -29.51 -0.24
C TYR A 156 -3.02 -29.19 -0.13
N VAL A 157 -3.64 -29.66 0.93
CA VAL A 157 -5.07 -29.44 1.22
C VAL A 157 -5.18 -28.27 2.20
N GLY A 158 -5.67 -27.13 1.72
CA GLY A 158 -5.71 -25.89 2.51
C GLY A 158 -6.48 -26.03 3.83
N ALA A 159 -7.56 -26.81 3.86
CA ALA A 159 -8.32 -27.08 5.06
C ALA A 159 -7.48 -27.82 6.13
N GLU A 160 -6.68 -28.81 5.72
CA GLU A 160 -5.84 -29.58 6.65
C GLU A 160 -4.72 -28.72 7.23
N ILE A 161 -4.06 -27.90 6.38
CA ILE A 161 -3.02 -26.97 6.81
C ILE A 161 -3.57 -25.96 7.82
N TRP A 162 -4.78 -25.45 7.57
CA TRP A 162 -5.43 -24.51 8.48
C TRP A 162 -5.79 -25.14 9.82
N GLU A 163 -6.28 -26.39 9.84
CA GLU A 163 -6.54 -27.11 11.08
C GLU A 163 -5.25 -27.41 11.85
N GLU A 164 -4.17 -27.77 11.17
CA GLU A 164 -2.85 -27.97 11.78
C GLU A 164 -2.37 -26.66 12.42
N TYR A 165 -2.48 -25.52 11.72
CA TYR A 165 -2.10 -24.21 12.23
C TYR A 165 -2.87 -23.85 13.50
N LYS A 166 -4.19 -24.05 13.50
CA LYS A 166 -5.03 -23.77 14.68
C LYS A 166 -4.66 -24.62 15.89
N LYS A 167 -4.36 -25.90 15.69
CA LYS A 167 -3.92 -26.80 16.77
C LYS A 167 -2.58 -26.35 17.37
N LEU A 168 -1.64 -25.94 16.53
CA LEU A 168 -0.36 -25.39 16.98
C LEU A 168 -0.54 -24.09 17.76
N LEU A 169 -1.40 -23.17 17.31
CA LEU A 169 -1.67 -21.92 18.03
C LEU A 169 -2.22 -22.17 19.45
N LYS A 170 -3.03 -23.21 19.63
CA LYS A 170 -3.58 -23.59 20.94
C LYS A 170 -2.57 -24.36 21.80
N ASN A 171 -1.48 -24.81 21.20
CA ASN A 171 -0.46 -25.68 21.85
C ASN A 171 -1.06 -26.87 22.60
N GLU A 172 -2.06 -27.53 21.98
CA GLU A 172 -2.82 -28.64 22.60
C GLU A 172 -1.92 -29.80 23.03
N ASN A 173 -0.72 -29.95 22.40
CA ASN A 173 0.25 -30.99 22.69
C ASN A 173 1.27 -30.60 23.78
N GLY A 174 1.17 -29.41 24.35
CA GLY A 174 2.09 -28.98 25.41
C GLY A 174 3.56 -28.88 24.99
N MET A 175 3.84 -28.52 23.75
CA MET A 175 5.19 -28.37 23.20
C MET A 175 5.93 -27.22 23.88
N ASP A 176 7.25 -27.33 23.98
CA ASP A 176 8.07 -26.21 24.40
C ASP A 176 8.07 -25.08 23.35
N TYR A 177 8.50 -23.88 23.76
CA TYR A 177 8.44 -22.70 22.89
C TYR A 177 9.27 -22.83 21.61
N GLY A 178 10.43 -23.48 21.66
CA GLY A 178 11.33 -23.65 20.52
C GLY A 178 10.72 -24.57 19.46
N GLU A 179 10.21 -25.72 19.91
CA GLU A 179 9.54 -26.69 19.05
C GLU A 179 8.27 -26.10 18.42
N LEU A 180 7.45 -25.43 19.23
CA LEU A 180 6.23 -24.77 18.76
C LEU A 180 6.53 -23.70 17.70
N LYS A 181 7.52 -22.85 17.93
CA LYS A 181 7.94 -21.81 16.99
C LYS A 181 8.40 -22.39 15.65
N THR A 182 9.18 -23.47 15.68
CA THR A 182 9.68 -24.15 14.48
C THR A 182 8.52 -24.72 13.66
N LYS A 183 7.60 -25.44 14.30
CA LYS A 183 6.42 -26.01 13.63
C LYS A 183 5.49 -24.93 13.06
N LEU A 184 5.25 -23.85 13.81
CA LEU A 184 4.47 -22.71 13.32
C LEU A 184 5.10 -22.04 12.09
N SER A 185 6.43 -21.94 12.03
CA SER A 185 7.13 -21.42 10.85
C SER A 185 6.88 -22.28 9.62
N ILE A 186 7.04 -23.60 9.75
CA ILE A 186 6.82 -24.55 8.64
C ILE A 186 5.38 -24.50 8.12
N VAL A 187 4.40 -24.45 9.02
CA VAL A 187 3.00 -24.41 8.61
C VAL A 187 2.64 -23.06 7.97
N ARG A 188 3.23 -21.96 8.44
CA ARG A 188 3.07 -20.64 7.80
C ARG A 188 3.61 -20.61 6.38
N GLU A 189 4.79 -21.18 6.14
CA GLU A 189 5.32 -21.29 4.78
C GLU A 189 4.34 -22.00 3.83
N LYS A 190 3.66 -23.05 4.29
CA LYS A 190 2.62 -23.74 3.51
C LYS A 190 1.36 -22.90 3.30
N LEU A 191 1.05 -21.95 4.19
CA LEU A 191 -0.10 -21.05 4.04
C LEU A 191 0.22 -19.85 3.15
N ASP A 192 1.49 -19.50 2.99
CA ASP A 192 1.96 -18.36 2.20
C ASP A 192 2.28 -18.75 0.73
N MET A 193 2.27 -20.06 0.40
CA MET A 193 2.40 -20.59 -0.97
C MET A 193 1.07 -20.50 -1.73
#